data_1362659d60430615497167c882d1857b
#
_entry.id   1362659d60430615497167c882d1857b
#
_cell.length_a   1.000
_cell.length_b   1.000
_cell.length_c   1.000
_cell.angle_alpha   90.00
_cell.angle_beta   90.00
_cell.angle_gamma   90.00
#
_symmetry.space_group_name_H-M   'P 1'
#
loop_
_entity.id
_entity.type
_entity.pdbx_description
1 polymer ?
#
loop_
_entity_poly.entity_id
_entity_poly.type
_entity_poly.pdbx_seq_one_letter_code
_entity_poly.pdbx_strand_id
1 'polypeptide(L)'
;MSVRLPGFWADKAYGGLPKHRRDRGVKKMNKQRRGLWGRFSPPLLLKDVLSDRKGSTYYDLIIKTFVVITLMATVMSFLSIFTTYLNLDHICRRVVRTIELEGQVSDNVYDVFYRLKEQTRLSPTMSIEDVNYCDEQNQKIQLRDTFTVKMKYNHVFTVFTPSFAPPVQIVIPMEASITGMSEKYWKVPD
;
A
#
# COMPACT_ATOMS: atom_id res chain seq x y z
N MET A 1 -26.61 32.66 -43.45
CA MET A 1 -25.55 33.42 -44.11
C MET A 1 -24.42 32.50 -44.44
N SER A 2 -24.33 32.18 -45.71
CA SER A 2 -23.40 31.23 -46.34
C SER A 2 -22.13 31.96 -46.76
N VAL A 3 -20.94 31.46 -46.44
CA VAL A 3 -19.74 31.85 -47.16
C VAL A 3 -18.94 30.59 -47.47
N ARG A 4 -19.01 30.23 -48.74
CA ARG A 4 -18.07 29.32 -49.44
C ARG A 4 -16.81 30.08 -49.76
N LEU A 5 -15.67 29.45 -49.70
CA LEU A 5 -14.46 29.85 -50.41
C LEU A 5 -13.87 28.70 -51.20
N PRO A 6 -13.28 29.00 -52.37
CA PRO A 6 -13.03 28.03 -53.44
C PRO A 6 -11.62 27.44 -53.38
N GLY A 7 -11.51 26.29 -54.05
CA GLY A 7 -10.28 25.60 -54.31
C GLY A 7 -9.36 26.31 -55.30
N PHE A 8 -8.06 25.94 -55.24
CA PHE A 8 -7.17 26.22 -56.34
C PHE A 8 -6.22 25.04 -56.58
N TRP A 9 -6.25 24.62 -57.82
CA TRP A 9 -5.47 23.59 -58.46
C TRP A 9 -4.00 24.02 -58.59
N ALA A 10 -3.04 23.11 -58.50
CA ALA A 10 -1.97 23.01 -59.48
C ALA A 10 -1.15 21.72 -59.29
N ASP A 11 -1.32 20.85 -60.27
CA ASP A 11 -0.33 19.90 -60.71
C ASP A 11 1.01 20.57 -61.00
N LYS A 12 2.11 19.90 -60.65
CA LYS A 12 3.19 19.63 -61.66
C LYS A 12 4.18 18.61 -61.11
N ALA A 13 4.28 17.56 -61.88
CA ALA A 13 5.37 16.61 -61.97
C ALA A 13 6.76 17.22 -62.01
N TYR A 14 7.73 16.55 -61.48
CA TYR A 14 9.11 16.36 -61.91
C TYR A 14 9.78 15.45 -60.88
N GLY A 15 10.17 14.27 -61.25
CA GLY A 15 11.46 14.06 -61.85
C GLY A 15 12.22 13.15 -60.92
N GLY A 16 12.46 11.91 -61.34
CA GLY A 16 13.19 10.89 -60.59
C GLY A 16 14.62 11.27 -60.25
N LEU A 17 15.06 10.86 -59.11
CA LEU A 17 16.46 10.78 -58.72
C LEU A 17 16.72 9.53 -57.88
N PRO A 18 17.91 9.00 -57.84
CA PRO A 18 18.23 7.58 -57.86
C PRO A 18 18.20 6.92 -56.47
N LYS A 19 17.77 5.68 -56.44
CA LYS A 19 18.00 4.74 -55.33
C LYS A 19 19.50 4.51 -55.16
N HIS A 20 20.11 5.17 -54.19
CA HIS A 20 21.44 4.75 -53.77
C HIS A 20 21.67 4.95 -52.27
N ARG A 21 21.87 3.85 -51.60
CA ARG A 21 22.77 3.70 -50.44
C ARG A 21 22.44 4.44 -49.15
N ARG A 22 21.46 3.95 -48.38
CA ARG A 22 21.49 4.23 -46.93
C ARG A 22 20.80 3.11 -46.08
N ASP A 23 21.10 1.87 -46.37
CA ASP A 23 20.57 0.74 -45.59
C ASP A 23 21.60 -0.01 -44.72
N ARG A 24 22.73 0.63 -44.39
CA ARG A 24 23.71 -0.01 -43.47
C ARG A 24 23.89 0.64 -42.10
N GLY A 25 23.19 1.73 -41.81
CA GLY A 25 23.36 2.44 -40.54
C GLY A 25 22.28 2.15 -39.46
N VAL A 26 21.09 1.72 -39.88
CA VAL A 26 19.94 1.64 -38.94
C VAL A 26 19.84 0.30 -38.20
N LYS A 27 20.51 -0.75 -38.69
CA LYS A 27 20.46 -2.07 -38.01
C LYS A 27 21.35 -2.23 -36.78
N LYS A 28 22.26 -1.31 -36.49
CA LYS A 28 23.13 -1.44 -35.31
C LYS A 28 22.67 -0.68 -34.06
N MET A 29 21.78 0.30 -34.19
CA MET A 29 21.30 1.06 -33.00
C MET A 29 20.11 0.44 -32.26
N ASN A 30 19.44 -0.52 -32.85
CA ASN A 30 18.25 -1.13 -32.23
C ASN A 30 18.55 -2.37 -31.36
N LYS A 31 19.83 -2.77 -31.29
CA LYS A 31 20.23 -3.96 -30.48
C LYS A 31 20.66 -3.60 -29.05
N GLN A 32 20.86 -2.32 -28.74
CA GLN A 32 21.39 -1.88 -27.46
C GLN A 32 20.31 -1.36 -26.46
N ARG A 33 19.08 -1.13 -26.92
CA ARG A 33 17.96 -0.74 -26.02
C ARG A 33 17.09 -1.90 -25.51
N ARG A 34 17.36 -3.14 -25.91
CA ARG A 34 16.67 -4.34 -25.42
C ARG A 34 17.29 -4.97 -24.17
N GLY A 35 18.30 -4.33 -23.59
CA GLY A 35 19.11 -4.91 -22.52
C GLY A 35 18.66 -4.61 -21.08
N LEU A 36 17.70 -3.70 -20.83
CA LEU A 36 17.37 -3.30 -19.46
C LEU A 36 15.99 -3.72 -18.96
N TRP A 37 15.09 -4.16 -19.85
CA TRP A 37 13.75 -4.62 -19.44
C TRP A 37 13.55 -6.14 -19.62
N GLY A 38 14.59 -6.88 -19.98
CA GLY A 38 14.55 -8.31 -20.31
C GLY A 38 14.98 -9.24 -19.17
N ARG A 39 15.16 -8.78 -17.94
CA ARG A 39 15.65 -9.63 -16.83
C ARG A 39 14.68 -9.86 -15.68
N PHE A 40 13.40 -9.62 -15.90
CA PHE A 40 12.37 -10.31 -15.11
C PHE A 40 11.93 -11.55 -15.89
N SER A 41 12.86 -12.45 -16.12
CA SER A 41 12.49 -13.83 -16.42
C SER A 41 11.82 -14.36 -15.14
N PRO A 42 10.56 -14.82 -15.18
CA PRO A 42 10.00 -15.54 -14.04
C PRO A 42 11.00 -16.64 -13.68
N PRO A 43 11.21 -16.94 -12.40
CA PRO A 43 12.23 -17.89 -11.97
C PRO A 43 12.08 -19.14 -12.81
N LEU A 44 13.19 -19.59 -13.40
CA LEU A 44 13.26 -20.71 -14.36
C LEU A 44 12.48 -21.95 -13.89
N LEU A 45 12.35 -22.13 -12.58
CA LEU A 45 11.55 -23.16 -11.94
C LEU A 45 10.04 -23.12 -12.30
N LEU A 46 9.45 -21.93 -12.48
CA LEU A 46 8.03 -21.82 -12.80
C LEU A 46 7.76 -22.16 -14.27
N LYS A 47 8.71 -21.87 -15.16
CA LYS A 47 8.56 -22.15 -16.60
C LYS A 47 8.70 -23.63 -16.90
N ASP A 48 9.62 -24.31 -16.23
CA ASP A 48 9.81 -25.77 -16.39
C ASP A 48 8.64 -26.55 -15.81
N VAL A 49 8.09 -26.11 -14.65
CA VAL A 49 6.90 -26.73 -14.03
C VAL A 49 5.65 -26.61 -14.92
N LEU A 50 5.52 -25.53 -15.70
CA LEU A 50 4.36 -25.34 -16.60
C LEU A 50 4.55 -25.92 -18.00
N SER A 51 5.79 -26.23 -18.44
CA SER A 51 6.10 -26.61 -19.80
C SER A 51 6.18 -28.13 -20.04
N ASP A 52 6.26 -28.96 -18.99
CA ASP A 52 6.41 -30.42 -19.15
C ASP A 52 5.07 -31.09 -19.43
N ARG A 53 4.77 -31.27 -20.71
CA ARG A 53 3.56 -31.96 -21.23
C ARG A 53 3.73 -33.46 -21.37
N LYS A 54 4.88 -34.04 -21.00
CA LYS A 54 5.15 -35.44 -21.12
C LYS A 54 4.85 -36.19 -19.82
N GLY A 55 3.68 -36.80 -19.74
CA GLY A 55 3.36 -37.81 -18.74
C GLY A 55 3.52 -37.36 -17.29
N SER A 56 2.76 -36.32 -16.89
CA SER A 56 2.65 -35.93 -15.49
C SER A 56 2.20 -37.16 -14.68
N THR A 57 3.12 -37.76 -13.94
CA THR A 57 2.75 -38.77 -12.94
C THR A 57 1.84 -38.12 -11.89
N TYR A 58 0.96 -38.89 -11.30
CA TYR A 58 0.03 -38.41 -10.25
C TYR A 58 0.73 -37.62 -9.15
N TYR A 59 1.96 -37.98 -8.81
CA TYR A 59 2.80 -37.26 -7.87
C TYR A 59 3.15 -35.82 -8.31
N ASP A 60 3.42 -35.64 -9.60
CA ASP A 60 3.74 -34.30 -10.12
C ASP A 60 2.50 -33.37 -10.04
N LEU A 61 1.31 -33.92 -10.30
CA LEU A 61 0.05 -33.16 -10.10
C LEU A 61 -0.15 -32.76 -8.65
N ILE A 62 0.09 -33.67 -7.69
CA ILE A 62 -0.05 -33.40 -6.27
C ILE A 62 0.92 -32.28 -5.84
N ILE A 63 2.19 -32.38 -6.25
CA ILE A 63 3.21 -31.37 -5.90
C ILE A 63 2.84 -30.00 -6.48
N LYS A 64 2.43 -29.94 -7.76
CA LYS A 64 1.98 -28.70 -8.39
C LYS A 64 0.77 -28.07 -7.68
N THR A 65 -0.21 -28.89 -7.34
CA THR A 65 -1.40 -28.43 -6.60
C THR A 65 -1.02 -27.92 -5.22
N PHE A 66 -0.13 -28.61 -4.50
CA PHE A 66 0.36 -28.16 -3.20
C PHE A 66 1.08 -26.82 -3.28
N VAL A 67 1.94 -26.61 -4.27
CA VAL A 67 2.64 -25.34 -4.50
C VAL A 67 1.64 -24.21 -4.75
N VAL A 68 0.60 -24.44 -5.58
CA VAL A 68 -0.43 -23.44 -5.86
C VAL A 68 -1.22 -23.08 -4.60
N ILE A 69 -1.64 -24.07 -3.82
CA ILE A 69 -2.37 -23.86 -2.56
C ILE A 69 -1.51 -23.07 -1.57
N THR A 70 -0.23 -23.42 -1.41
CA THR A 70 0.71 -22.70 -0.52
C THR A 70 0.90 -21.27 -0.97
N LEU A 71 1.03 -21.03 -2.28
CA LEU A 71 1.15 -19.66 -2.82
C LEU A 71 -0.11 -18.83 -2.51
N MET A 72 -1.30 -19.41 -2.75
CA MET A 72 -2.58 -18.73 -2.45
C MET A 72 -2.72 -18.43 -0.97
N ALA A 73 -2.38 -19.38 -0.09
CA ALA A 73 -2.41 -19.17 1.37
C ALA A 73 -1.46 -18.03 1.79
N THR A 74 -0.27 -17.97 1.18
CA THR A 74 0.70 -16.89 1.43
C THR A 74 0.14 -15.53 1.04
N VAL A 75 -0.47 -15.41 -0.14
CA VAL A 75 -1.09 -14.16 -0.61
C VAL A 75 -2.21 -13.72 0.34
N MET A 76 -3.08 -14.64 0.77
CA MET A 76 -4.17 -14.33 1.71
C MET A 76 -3.63 -13.85 3.07
N SER A 77 -2.50 -14.40 3.52
CA SER A 77 -1.85 -13.97 4.75
C SER A 77 -1.32 -12.53 4.66
N PHE A 78 -0.71 -12.17 3.54
CA PHE A 78 -0.27 -10.78 3.31
C PHE A 78 -1.44 -9.79 3.29
N LEU A 79 -2.57 -10.15 2.68
CA LEU A 79 -3.76 -9.31 2.68
C LEU A 79 -4.30 -9.09 4.09
N SER A 80 -4.27 -10.10 4.96
CA SER A 80 -4.68 -9.97 6.35
C SER A 80 -3.81 -8.97 7.12
N ILE A 81 -2.49 -9.04 6.97
CA ILE A 81 -1.54 -8.12 7.60
C ILE A 81 -1.82 -6.68 7.12
N PHE A 82 -1.98 -6.51 5.81
CA PHE A 82 -2.25 -5.20 5.21
C PHE A 82 -3.56 -4.59 5.72
N THR A 83 -4.63 -5.39 5.77
CA THR A 83 -5.94 -4.95 6.30
C THR A 83 -5.84 -4.54 7.76
N THR A 84 -5.08 -5.28 8.57
CA THR A 84 -4.85 -4.94 9.97
C THR A 84 -4.15 -3.59 10.12
N TYR A 85 -3.13 -3.35 9.29
CA TYR A 85 -2.42 -2.06 9.28
C TYR A 85 -3.34 -0.90 8.89
N LEU A 86 -4.16 -1.07 7.84
CA LEU A 86 -5.13 -0.04 7.43
C LEU A 86 -6.16 0.26 8.52
N ASN A 87 -6.63 -0.75 9.22
CA ASN A 87 -7.55 -0.57 10.34
C ASN A 87 -6.88 0.19 11.50
N LEU A 88 -5.62 -0.11 11.80
CA LEU A 88 -4.85 0.60 12.82
C LEU A 88 -4.66 2.08 12.48
N ASP A 89 -4.29 2.38 11.24
CA ASP A 89 -4.15 3.75 10.73
C ASP A 89 -5.49 4.50 10.76
N HIS A 90 -6.59 3.81 10.38
CA HIS A 90 -7.93 4.38 10.45
C HIS A 90 -8.34 4.75 11.88
N ILE A 91 -8.09 3.89 12.87
CA ILE A 91 -8.36 4.19 14.28
C ILE A 91 -7.55 5.42 14.69
N CYS A 92 -6.25 5.46 14.38
CA CYS A 92 -5.36 6.55 14.73
C CYS A 92 -5.87 7.88 14.16
N ARG A 93 -6.23 7.95 12.86
CA ARG A 93 -6.78 9.15 12.22
C ARG A 93 -8.08 9.63 12.86
N ARG A 94 -8.96 8.72 13.22
CA ARG A 94 -10.24 9.08 13.88
C ARG A 94 -10.02 9.67 15.26
N VAL A 95 -9.14 9.08 16.04
CA VAL A 95 -8.79 9.59 17.37
C VAL A 95 -8.12 10.97 17.27
N VAL A 96 -7.13 11.12 16.38
CA VAL A 96 -6.48 12.43 16.13
C VAL A 96 -7.53 13.48 15.78
N ARG A 97 -8.45 13.18 14.85
CA ARG A 97 -9.49 14.13 14.45
C ARG A 97 -10.43 14.50 15.59
N THR A 98 -10.74 13.57 16.48
CA THR A 98 -11.56 13.89 17.67
C THR A 98 -10.82 14.83 18.61
N ILE A 99 -9.53 14.61 18.87
CA ILE A 99 -8.70 15.49 19.72
C ILE A 99 -8.56 16.88 19.09
N GLU A 100 -8.33 16.97 17.76
CA GLU A 100 -8.23 18.25 17.04
C GLU A 100 -9.48 19.11 17.24
N LEU A 101 -10.67 18.51 17.10
CA LEU A 101 -11.95 19.20 17.22
C LEU A 101 -12.29 19.57 18.66
N GLU A 102 -11.96 18.72 19.63
CA GLU A 102 -12.24 18.95 21.04
C GLU A 102 -11.20 19.84 21.72
N GLY A 103 -9.97 19.87 21.19
CA GLY A 103 -8.85 20.58 21.77
C GLY A 103 -8.45 20.05 23.16
N GLN A 104 -8.81 18.83 23.50
CA GLN A 104 -8.50 18.17 24.76
C GLN A 104 -8.57 16.66 24.62
N VAL A 105 -7.90 15.95 25.52
CA VAL A 105 -8.00 14.48 25.63
C VAL A 105 -9.11 14.16 26.62
N SER A 106 -10.34 14.12 26.15
CA SER A 106 -11.55 13.91 26.95
C SER A 106 -11.96 12.42 27.00
N ASP A 107 -12.90 12.11 27.87
CA ASP A 107 -13.54 10.79 27.92
C ASP A 107 -14.16 10.39 26.58
N ASN A 108 -14.68 11.35 25.81
CA ASN A 108 -15.22 11.10 24.48
C ASN A 108 -14.16 10.58 23.50
N VAL A 109 -12.90 11.04 23.61
CA VAL A 109 -11.79 10.50 22.81
C VAL A 109 -11.56 9.03 23.12
N TYR A 110 -11.60 8.67 24.40
CA TYR A 110 -11.50 7.25 24.83
C TYR A 110 -12.69 6.44 24.38
N ASP A 111 -13.91 6.98 24.46
CA ASP A 111 -15.12 6.30 23.98
C ASP A 111 -15.07 6.02 22.47
N VAL A 112 -14.61 7.00 21.67
CA VAL A 112 -14.37 6.81 20.24
C VAL A 112 -13.33 5.73 20.01
N PHE A 113 -12.22 5.75 20.75
CA PHE A 113 -11.18 4.74 20.65
C PHE A 113 -11.71 3.33 20.99
N TYR A 114 -12.43 3.16 22.10
CA TYR A 114 -12.97 1.86 22.50
C TYR A 114 -14.01 1.33 21.52
N ARG A 115 -14.88 2.18 21.01
CA ARG A 115 -15.86 1.81 19.97
C ARG A 115 -15.17 1.34 18.69
N LEU A 116 -14.13 2.04 18.23
CA LEU A 116 -13.37 1.65 17.03
C LEU A 116 -12.58 0.37 17.24
N LYS A 117 -12.04 0.16 18.45
CA LYS A 117 -11.39 -1.08 18.87
C LYS A 117 -12.34 -2.29 18.76
N GLU A 118 -13.59 -2.14 19.21
CA GLU A 118 -14.61 -3.19 19.10
C GLU A 118 -15.00 -3.45 17.64
N GLN A 119 -15.22 -2.39 16.87
CA GLN A 119 -15.59 -2.50 15.44
C GLN A 119 -14.53 -3.23 14.62
N THR A 120 -13.26 -2.94 14.87
CA THR A 120 -12.15 -3.54 14.12
C THR A 120 -11.67 -4.87 14.70
N ARG A 121 -12.13 -5.23 15.90
CA ARG A 121 -11.66 -6.40 16.68
C ARG A 121 -10.15 -6.39 16.90
N LEU A 122 -9.53 -5.21 16.89
CA LEU A 122 -8.14 -5.02 17.24
C LEU A 122 -8.01 -4.58 18.69
N SER A 123 -6.85 -4.84 19.29
CA SER A 123 -6.55 -4.37 20.65
C SER A 123 -5.25 -3.56 20.65
N PRO A 124 -5.23 -2.40 19.97
CA PRO A 124 -4.07 -1.54 19.97
C PRO A 124 -3.90 -0.86 21.33
N THR A 125 -2.65 -0.51 21.63
CA THR A 125 -2.31 0.38 22.74
C THR A 125 -2.15 1.78 22.17
N MET A 126 -2.84 2.77 22.77
CA MET A 126 -2.76 4.17 22.40
C MET A 126 -1.81 4.90 23.35
N SER A 127 -0.91 5.72 22.81
CA SER A 127 -0.12 6.71 23.55
C SER A 127 -0.22 8.07 22.84
N ILE A 128 -0.21 9.13 23.63
CA ILE A 128 -0.18 10.52 23.14
C ILE A 128 1.15 11.12 23.58
N GLU A 129 1.91 11.60 22.63
CA GLU A 129 3.27 12.11 22.82
C GLU A 129 3.38 13.50 22.19
N ASP A 130 4.46 14.22 22.52
CA ASP A 130 4.80 15.52 21.95
C ASP A 130 3.65 16.54 22.10
N VAL A 131 2.94 16.51 23.23
CA VAL A 131 1.82 17.40 23.53
C VAL A 131 2.19 18.44 24.57
N ASN A 132 1.82 19.71 24.31
CA ASN A 132 1.94 20.81 25.25
C ASN A 132 0.55 21.14 25.80
N TYR A 133 0.29 20.74 27.07
CA TYR A 133 -0.99 21.03 27.71
C TYR A 133 -1.00 22.46 28.31
N CYS A 134 -2.00 23.26 27.94
CA CYS A 134 -2.24 24.54 28.58
C CYS A 134 -2.95 24.39 29.95
N ASP A 135 -3.60 23.26 30.16
CA ASP A 135 -4.25 22.86 31.41
C ASP A 135 -4.03 21.34 31.60
N GLU A 136 -3.08 20.99 32.47
CA GLU A 136 -2.73 19.59 32.71
C GLU A 136 -3.85 18.77 33.34
N GLN A 137 -4.69 19.40 34.19
CA GLN A 137 -5.78 18.71 34.88
C GLN A 137 -6.86 18.25 33.89
N ASN A 138 -7.18 19.07 32.90
CA ASN A 138 -8.19 18.79 31.89
C ASN A 138 -7.57 18.36 30.56
N GLN A 139 -6.26 18.19 30.50
CA GLN A 139 -5.52 17.78 29.28
C GLN A 139 -5.90 18.62 28.05
N LYS A 140 -6.02 19.95 28.24
CA LYS A 140 -6.38 20.89 27.19
C LYS A 140 -5.16 21.27 26.35
N ILE A 141 -5.35 21.28 25.03
CA ILE A 141 -4.36 21.65 24.04
C ILE A 141 -4.78 22.95 23.39
N GLN A 142 -3.90 23.96 23.41
CA GLN A 142 -4.22 25.26 22.85
C GLN A 142 -4.30 25.25 21.33
N LEU A 143 -5.02 26.21 20.77
CA LEU A 143 -5.13 26.39 19.33
C LEU A 143 -3.76 26.42 18.66
N ARG A 144 -3.56 25.66 17.61
CA ARG A 144 -2.33 25.47 16.83
C ARG A 144 -1.21 24.68 17.52
N ASP A 145 -1.39 24.27 18.76
CA ASP A 145 -0.44 23.33 19.35
C ASP A 145 -0.57 21.95 18.73
N THR A 146 0.57 21.33 18.52
CA THR A 146 0.65 20.01 17.92
C THR A 146 0.70 18.91 18.97
N PHE A 147 0.21 17.75 18.62
CA PHE A 147 0.28 16.52 19.42
C PHE A 147 0.44 15.32 18.50
N THR A 148 1.03 14.27 18.99
CA THR A 148 1.25 13.03 18.23
C THR A 148 0.56 11.86 18.91
N VAL A 149 -0.35 11.22 18.19
CA VAL A 149 -0.99 9.98 18.64
C VAL A 149 -0.26 8.79 18.03
N LYS A 150 0.24 7.89 18.87
CA LYS A 150 0.85 6.63 18.47
C LYS A 150 -0.02 5.47 18.89
N MET A 151 -0.22 4.55 17.97
CA MET A 151 -0.94 3.31 18.21
C MET A 151 -0.04 2.13 17.89
N LYS A 152 0.11 1.23 18.86
CA LYS A 152 0.92 0.02 18.73
C LYS A 152 0.04 -1.20 18.80
N TYR A 153 0.27 -2.13 17.91
CA TYR A 153 -0.42 -3.40 17.88
C TYR A 153 0.51 -4.53 17.46
N ASN A 154 0.47 -5.63 18.18
CA ASN A 154 1.23 -6.83 17.85
C ASN A 154 0.32 -7.82 17.13
N HIS A 155 0.49 -7.91 15.81
CA HIS A 155 -0.24 -8.88 15.01
C HIS A 155 0.41 -10.26 15.15
N VAL A 156 -0.34 -11.20 15.71
CA VAL A 156 0.13 -12.60 15.88
C VAL A 156 -0.33 -13.40 14.68
N PHE A 157 0.62 -13.82 13.86
CA PHE A 157 0.40 -14.69 12.72
C PHE A 157 0.76 -16.13 13.06
N THR A 158 -0.23 -17.02 13.09
CA THR A 158 0.00 -18.44 13.33
C THR A 158 0.33 -19.13 12.01
N VAL A 159 1.56 -19.59 11.87
CA VAL A 159 2.05 -20.27 10.66
C VAL A 159 1.60 -21.72 10.61
N PHE A 160 1.71 -22.40 11.75
CA PHE A 160 1.44 -23.83 11.84
C PHE A 160 1.04 -24.22 13.26
N THR A 161 0.00 -25.07 13.36
CA THR A 161 -0.50 -25.59 14.65
C THR A 161 -0.42 -27.12 14.66
N PRO A 162 0.71 -27.70 15.08
CA PRO A 162 0.84 -29.15 15.17
C PRO A 162 0.01 -29.69 16.34
N SER A 163 -0.55 -30.90 16.20
CA SER A 163 -1.37 -31.51 17.25
C SER A 163 -0.57 -31.95 18.49
N PHE A 164 0.75 -32.01 18.39
CA PHE A 164 1.67 -32.56 19.41
C PHE A 164 2.65 -31.52 19.95
N ALA A 165 2.60 -30.27 19.49
CA ALA A 165 3.51 -29.20 19.90
C ALA A 165 2.77 -27.84 19.93
N PRO A 166 3.31 -26.81 20.63
CA PRO A 166 2.74 -25.49 20.62
C PRO A 166 2.72 -24.89 19.19
N PRO A 167 1.77 -24.00 18.90
CA PRO A 167 1.67 -23.36 17.60
C PRO A 167 2.91 -22.51 17.30
N VAL A 168 3.41 -22.60 16.07
CA VAL A 168 4.47 -21.72 15.59
C VAL A 168 3.84 -20.40 15.18
N GLN A 169 4.19 -19.33 15.90
CA GLN A 169 3.64 -18.00 15.72
C GLN A 169 4.74 -17.00 15.41
N ILE A 170 4.44 -16.07 14.52
CA ILE A 170 5.27 -14.91 14.22
C ILE A 170 4.53 -13.69 14.71
N VAL A 171 5.16 -12.90 15.58
CA VAL A 171 4.62 -11.63 16.06
C VAL A 171 5.18 -10.51 15.20
N ILE A 172 4.29 -9.78 14.55
CA ILE A 172 4.64 -8.64 13.68
C ILE A 172 4.22 -7.37 14.43
N PRO A 173 5.17 -6.59 14.96
CA PRO A 173 4.85 -5.32 15.59
C PRO A 173 4.44 -4.31 14.51
N MET A 174 3.29 -3.66 14.73
CA MET A 174 2.76 -2.61 13.87
C MET A 174 2.62 -1.33 14.68
N GLU A 175 2.99 -0.21 14.10
CA GLU A 175 2.84 1.10 14.70
C GLU A 175 2.25 2.06 13.68
N ALA A 176 1.26 2.84 14.10
CA ALA A 176 0.72 3.98 13.37
C ALA A 176 0.94 5.24 14.21
N SER A 177 1.56 6.24 13.65
CA SER A 177 1.85 7.51 14.31
C SER A 177 1.34 8.66 13.44
N ILE A 178 0.50 9.51 14.02
CA ILE A 178 -0.09 10.64 13.32
C ILE A 178 -0.02 11.87 14.22
N THR A 179 0.52 12.95 13.67
CA THR A 179 0.56 14.25 14.32
C THR A 179 -0.66 15.06 13.89
N GLY A 180 -1.39 15.56 14.87
CA GLY A 180 -2.51 16.48 14.72
C GLY A 180 -2.20 17.86 15.27
N MET A 181 -3.09 18.81 15.03
CA MET A 181 -3.02 20.18 15.55
C MET A 181 -4.38 20.58 16.10
N SER A 182 -4.40 21.13 17.33
CA SER A 182 -5.66 21.58 17.96
C SER A 182 -6.31 22.71 17.16
N GLU A 183 -7.60 22.56 16.88
CA GLU A 183 -8.44 23.57 16.23
C GLU A 183 -9.22 24.43 17.24
N LYS A 184 -9.10 24.14 18.55
CA LYS A 184 -9.89 24.82 19.58
C LYS A 184 -9.06 25.81 20.38
N TYR A 185 -9.62 27.02 20.53
CA TYR A 185 -9.05 28.06 21.39
C TYR A 185 -9.59 27.96 22.80
N TRP A 186 -8.70 27.91 23.78
CA TRP A 186 -9.03 27.97 25.19
C TRP A 186 -8.62 29.33 25.77
N LYS A 187 -9.56 30.00 26.46
CA LYS A 187 -9.23 31.18 27.23
C LYS A 187 -8.54 30.73 28.52
N VAL A 188 -7.24 30.92 28.60
CA VAL A 188 -6.48 30.67 29.83
C VAL A 188 -6.72 31.86 30.74
N PRO A 189 -7.20 31.70 31.99
CA PRO A 189 -7.25 32.80 32.93
C PRO A 189 -5.82 33.19 33.29
N ASP A 190 -5.57 34.52 33.29
CA ASP A 190 -4.32 35.15 33.73
C ASP A 190 -4.05 34.86 35.20
#